data_b8a9575748db14b2a85bbaad8d2057af
#
_entry.id   b8a9575748db14b2a85bbaad8d2057af
#
_cell.length_a   1.000
_cell.length_b   1.000
_cell.length_c   1.000
_cell.angle_alpha   90.00
_cell.angle_beta   90.00
_cell.angle_gamma   90.00
#
_symmetry.space_group_name_H-M   'P 1'
#
loop_
_entity.id
_entity.type
_entity.pdbx_description
1 polymer ?
#
loop_
_entity_poly.entity_id
_entity_poly.type
_entity_poly.pdbx_seq_one_letter_code
_entity_poly.pdbx_strand_id
1 'polypeptide(L)'
;MEKITQAYSNVMKRLERVFAWCACVAIVACAAGLLASCHKYEEYANDPYGNFDALWTAIDEHYCFFEYKDIDWDEVGQRYRAQVLPEMTSEELFDVCGQMLMELKDGHTNLISAWDVSRYWIWEQYPVNFDERIIDEYYMNFNYRQSSGIKYAILSNNIGYMYYDDFSSAIGEGNLDNIFAYLSACDGLVIDVRSNGGGYLTNVEKLVARFITEPILAGYISHKTGPGHDEFSEPYAYYFEPVDDTRIKFLKPVVVLTNRASYSATNNFASIMKSLPNVRIVGDTTGGGSGMPFTSELPNGWNVRFSACSILDPDGNETEFGTEPSEGYKVDMNDIDKAAGRDTILETAFAAINAMIAAGV
;
A
#
# COMPACT_ATOMS: atom_id res chain seq x y z
N MET A 1 54.62 -3.79 -57.83
CA MET A 1 53.41 -4.25 -57.11
C MET A 1 53.67 -4.76 -55.69
N GLU A 2 54.66 -5.61 -55.49
CA GLU A 2 54.99 -6.19 -54.18
C GLU A 2 55.24 -5.20 -53.04
N LYS A 3 55.97 -4.10 -53.26
CA LYS A 3 56.26 -3.09 -52.24
C LYS A 3 54.98 -2.33 -51.75
N ILE A 4 53.96 -2.18 -52.57
CA ILE A 4 52.71 -1.52 -52.23
C ILE A 4 51.85 -2.47 -51.38
N THR A 5 51.82 -3.76 -51.73
CA THR A 5 51.10 -4.79 -50.98
C THR A 5 51.67 -5.00 -49.55
N GLN A 6 53.02 -4.91 -49.45
CA GLN A 6 53.71 -5.01 -48.17
C GLN A 6 53.44 -3.80 -47.26
N ALA A 7 53.39 -2.58 -47.86
CA ALA A 7 53.04 -1.36 -47.08
C ALA A 7 51.60 -1.39 -46.58
N TYR A 8 50.66 -1.87 -47.40
CA TYR A 8 49.24 -2.03 -47.02
C TYR A 8 49.07 -3.04 -45.89
N SER A 9 49.75 -4.21 -45.96
CA SER A 9 49.74 -5.23 -44.89
C SER A 9 50.28 -4.69 -43.58
N ASN A 10 51.32 -3.86 -43.60
CA ASN A 10 51.91 -3.29 -42.38
C ASN A 10 51.00 -2.20 -41.77
N VAL A 11 50.27 -1.45 -42.56
CA VAL A 11 49.27 -0.46 -42.09
C VAL A 11 48.10 -1.20 -41.46
N MET A 12 47.56 -2.24 -42.09
CA MET A 12 46.47 -3.04 -41.55
C MET A 12 46.82 -3.67 -40.21
N LYS A 13 48.00 -4.28 -40.08
CA LYS A 13 48.49 -4.83 -38.81
C LYS A 13 48.71 -3.80 -37.71
N ARG A 14 49.03 -2.55 -38.07
CA ARG A 14 49.05 -1.42 -37.10
C ARG A 14 47.65 -1.03 -36.64
N LEU A 15 46.70 -0.94 -37.55
CA LEU A 15 45.31 -0.63 -37.25
C LEU A 15 44.68 -1.70 -36.35
N GLU A 16 44.89 -2.99 -36.65
CA GLU A 16 44.42 -4.10 -35.80
C GLU A 16 44.99 -4.03 -34.37
N ARG A 17 46.27 -3.67 -34.23
CA ARG A 17 46.89 -3.50 -32.90
C ARG A 17 46.32 -2.31 -32.13
N VAL A 18 46.02 -1.18 -32.81
CA VAL A 18 45.41 -0.01 -32.20
C VAL A 18 43.98 -0.33 -31.78
N PHE A 19 43.19 -1.00 -32.63
CA PHE A 19 41.85 -1.45 -32.29
C PHE A 19 41.82 -2.42 -31.08
N ALA A 20 42.73 -3.40 -31.06
CA ALA A 20 42.85 -4.32 -29.93
C ALA A 20 43.23 -3.59 -28.63
N TRP A 21 44.10 -2.59 -28.71
CA TRP A 21 44.49 -1.78 -27.55
C TRP A 21 43.36 -0.91 -27.04
N CYS A 22 42.61 -0.26 -27.93
CA CYS A 22 41.43 0.52 -27.59
C CYS A 22 40.33 -0.37 -26.96
N ALA A 23 40.10 -1.56 -27.49
CA ALA A 23 39.16 -2.53 -26.91
C ALA A 23 39.56 -2.99 -25.49
N CYS A 24 40.84 -3.25 -25.27
CA CYS A 24 41.35 -3.60 -23.95
C CYS A 24 41.22 -2.44 -22.95
N VAL A 25 41.51 -1.20 -23.36
CA VAL A 25 41.32 -0.01 -22.51
C VAL A 25 39.85 0.22 -22.16
N ALA A 26 38.94 0.03 -23.13
CA ALA A 26 37.51 0.13 -22.89
C ALA A 26 36.99 -0.93 -21.92
N ILE A 27 37.45 -2.17 -22.02
CA ILE A 27 37.08 -3.27 -21.10
C ILE A 27 37.63 -2.99 -19.70
N VAL A 28 38.85 -2.49 -19.55
CA VAL A 28 39.44 -2.12 -18.25
C VAL A 28 38.69 -0.93 -17.62
N ALA A 29 38.29 0.06 -18.43
CA ALA A 29 37.50 1.20 -17.95
C ALA A 29 36.08 0.79 -17.52
N CYS A 30 35.43 -0.12 -18.26
CA CYS A 30 34.15 -0.70 -17.88
C CYS A 30 34.28 -1.58 -16.61
N ALA A 31 35.31 -2.37 -16.48
CA ALA A 31 35.57 -3.18 -15.29
C ALA A 31 35.89 -2.32 -14.06
N ALA A 32 36.65 -1.22 -14.22
CA ALA A 32 36.89 -0.26 -13.15
C ALA A 32 35.62 0.50 -12.73
N GLY A 33 34.72 0.82 -13.67
CA GLY A 33 33.40 1.41 -13.39
C GLY A 33 32.48 0.46 -12.62
N LEU A 34 32.53 -0.84 -12.91
CA LEU A 34 31.76 -1.86 -12.18
C LEU A 34 32.29 -2.12 -10.76
N LEU A 35 33.59 -1.92 -10.53
CA LEU A 35 34.20 -2.04 -9.19
C LEU A 35 34.01 -0.78 -8.35
N ALA A 36 33.70 0.39 -8.94
CA ALA A 36 33.41 1.62 -8.20
C ALA A 36 31.94 1.71 -7.75
N SER A 37 31.07 0.79 -8.19
CA SER A 37 29.67 0.68 -7.77
C SER A 37 29.48 -0.21 -6.52
N CYS A 38 30.55 -0.55 -5.81
CA CYS A 38 30.41 -1.08 -4.46
C CYS A 38 30.03 0.09 -3.53
N HIS A 39 28.73 0.31 -3.28
CA HIS A 39 28.28 0.93 -2.05
C HIS A 39 29.07 0.28 -0.91
N LYS A 40 29.78 1.07 -0.11
CA LYS A 40 30.29 0.58 1.15
C LYS A 40 29.07 0.23 1.99
N TYR A 41 28.74 -1.06 2.07
CA TYR A 41 27.90 -1.54 3.14
C TYR A 41 28.66 -1.25 4.42
N GLU A 42 28.12 -0.39 5.28
CA GLU A 42 28.62 -0.27 6.63
C GLU A 42 28.34 -1.62 7.32
N GLU A 43 29.40 -2.37 7.61
CA GLU A 43 29.28 -3.62 8.38
C GLU A 43 29.08 -3.23 9.85
N TYR A 44 27.85 -3.22 10.31
CA TYR A 44 27.52 -3.07 11.72
C TYR A 44 27.87 -4.34 12.49
N ALA A 45 28.42 -4.17 13.71
CA ALA A 45 28.73 -5.30 14.60
C ALA A 45 27.43 -5.99 15.05
N ASN A 46 27.48 -7.32 15.20
CA ASN A 46 26.36 -8.06 15.79
C ASN A 46 26.46 -7.99 17.33
N ASP A 47 26.27 -6.81 17.89
CA ASP A 47 26.13 -6.52 19.29
C ASP A 47 24.96 -5.53 19.51
N PRO A 48 24.57 -5.20 20.75
CA PRO A 48 23.44 -4.30 20.97
C PRO A 48 23.58 -2.94 20.28
N TYR A 49 24.78 -2.36 20.27
CA TYR A 49 25.03 -1.07 19.64
C TYR A 49 24.95 -1.14 18.12
N GLY A 50 25.62 -2.13 17.51
CA GLY A 50 25.62 -2.26 16.06
C GLY A 50 24.23 -2.60 15.50
N ASN A 51 23.44 -3.42 16.20
CA ASN A 51 22.06 -3.72 15.77
C ASN A 51 21.16 -2.48 15.89
N PHE A 52 21.30 -1.68 16.95
CA PHE A 52 20.58 -0.42 17.08
C PHE A 52 20.96 0.58 15.99
N ASP A 53 22.26 0.78 15.77
CA ASP A 53 22.78 1.73 14.79
C ASP A 53 22.37 1.31 13.36
N ALA A 54 22.39 0.01 13.04
CA ALA A 54 21.90 -0.53 11.77
C ALA A 54 20.40 -0.28 11.58
N LEU A 55 19.58 -0.48 12.62
CA LEU A 55 18.15 -0.20 12.58
C LEU A 55 17.89 1.29 12.36
N TRP A 56 18.54 2.15 13.15
CA TRP A 56 18.36 3.59 13.06
C TRP A 56 18.73 4.11 11.66
N THR A 57 19.88 3.68 11.12
CA THR A 57 20.35 4.07 9.77
C THR A 57 19.40 3.55 8.66
N ALA A 58 18.92 2.32 8.77
CA ALA A 58 17.99 1.77 7.77
C ALA A 58 16.69 2.60 7.68
N ILE A 59 16.20 3.10 8.80
CA ILE A 59 15.03 3.99 8.83
C ILE A 59 15.44 5.40 8.35
N ASP A 60 16.56 5.96 8.83
CA ASP A 60 17.05 7.28 8.47
C ASP A 60 17.17 7.49 6.96
N GLU A 61 17.81 6.52 6.29
CA GLU A 61 18.07 6.60 4.86
C GLU A 61 16.85 6.29 3.97
N HIS A 62 15.86 5.53 4.48
CA HIS A 62 14.85 4.93 3.62
C HIS A 62 13.41 5.24 3.98
N TYR A 63 13.09 5.70 5.18
CA TYR A 63 11.73 6.03 5.57
C TYR A 63 11.20 7.27 4.84
N CYS A 64 9.94 7.22 4.35
CA CYS A 64 9.44 8.24 3.43
C CYS A 64 8.61 9.36 4.08
N PHE A 65 8.29 9.32 5.38
CA PHE A 65 7.34 10.25 5.98
C PHE A 65 7.90 11.15 7.09
N PHE A 66 9.21 11.35 7.19
CA PHE A 66 9.78 12.20 8.24
C PHE A 66 9.24 13.63 8.17
N GLU A 67 9.31 14.28 7.00
CA GLU A 67 8.76 15.63 6.80
C GLU A 67 7.24 15.67 7.01
N TYR A 68 6.51 14.72 6.40
CA TYR A 68 5.05 14.69 6.48
C TYR A 68 4.53 14.53 7.91
N LYS A 69 5.26 13.81 8.77
CA LYS A 69 4.91 13.56 10.17
C LYS A 69 5.59 14.50 11.16
N ASP A 70 6.44 15.43 10.69
CA ASP A 70 7.22 16.37 11.52
C ASP A 70 8.04 15.64 12.59
N ILE A 71 8.84 14.65 12.18
CA ILE A 71 9.64 13.81 13.08
C ILE A 71 11.11 14.16 12.95
N ASP A 72 11.74 14.61 14.05
CA ASP A 72 13.18 14.73 14.19
C ASP A 72 13.79 13.37 14.56
N TRP A 73 14.24 12.63 13.53
CA TRP A 73 14.75 11.27 13.70
C TRP A 73 16.12 11.26 14.41
N ASP A 74 16.91 12.31 14.27
CA ASP A 74 18.17 12.48 15.00
C ASP A 74 17.93 12.59 16.51
N GLU A 75 16.95 13.42 16.93
CA GLU A 75 16.56 13.54 18.34
C GLU A 75 16.05 12.20 18.88
N VAL A 76 15.19 11.53 18.13
CA VAL A 76 14.67 10.19 18.49
C VAL A 76 15.83 9.21 18.64
N GLY A 77 16.73 9.16 17.66
CA GLY A 77 17.90 8.28 17.69
C GLY A 77 18.78 8.51 18.93
N GLN A 78 19.12 9.77 19.24
CA GLN A 78 19.93 10.10 20.42
C GLN A 78 19.26 9.67 21.73
N ARG A 79 17.95 9.87 21.87
CA ARG A 79 17.17 9.53 23.06
C ARG A 79 17.13 8.02 23.32
N TYR A 80 16.93 7.22 22.28
CA TYR A 80 16.88 5.76 22.42
C TYR A 80 18.26 5.11 22.45
N ARG A 81 19.24 5.66 21.71
CA ARG A 81 20.63 5.19 21.73
C ARG A 81 21.26 5.27 23.13
N ALA A 82 20.90 6.29 23.91
CA ALA A 82 21.35 6.46 25.29
C ALA A 82 20.80 5.35 26.24
N GLN A 83 19.80 4.61 25.85
CA GLN A 83 19.23 3.51 26.63
C GLN A 83 19.90 2.16 26.32
N VAL A 84 20.64 2.06 25.21
CA VAL A 84 21.32 0.81 24.82
C VAL A 84 22.56 0.60 25.68
N LEU A 85 22.69 -0.58 26.24
CA LEU A 85 23.83 -1.02 27.05
C LEU A 85 24.49 -2.25 26.41
N PRO A 86 25.81 -2.45 26.59
CA PRO A 86 26.53 -3.55 25.94
C PRO A 86 26.14 -4.93 26.47
N GLU A 87 25.57 -5.02 27.67
CA GLU A 87 25.14 -6.26 28.31
C GLU A 87 23.62 -6.57 28.12
N MET A 88 22.90 -5.78 27.33
CA MET A 88 21.48 -6.01 27.09
C MET A 88 21.23 -7.39 26.49
N THR A 89 20.18 -8.02 26.97
CA THR A 89 19.60 -9.20 26.33
C THR A 89 18.94 -8.84 25.01
N SER A 90 18.71 -9.83 24.14
CA SER A 90 17.99 -9.59 22.89
C SER A 90 16.57 -9.07 23.10
N GLU A 91 15.88 -9.47 24.16
CA GLU A 91 14.53 -9.00 24.50
C GLU A 91 14.55 -7.53 24.90
N GLU A 92 15.48 -7.12 25.80
CA GLU A 92 15.62 -5.74 26.22
C GLU A 92 15.99 -4.82 25.04
N LEU A 93 16.89 -5.26 24.14
CA LEU A 93 17.22 -4.51 22.92
C LEU A 93 16.01 -4.41 21.97
N PHE A 94 15.24 -5.49 21.82
CA PHE A 94 14.05 -5.49 20.99
C PHE A 94 13.00 -4.48 21.48
N ASP A 95 12.82 -4.40 22.80
CA ASP A 95 11.88 -3.46 23.41
C ASP A 95 12.32 -1.99 23.17
N VAL A 96 13.59 -1.69 23.34
CA VAL A 96 14.14 -0.33 23.07
C VAL A 96 13.98 0.03 21.58
N CYS A 97 14.37 -0.87 20.68
CA CYS A 97 14.26 -0.66 19.25
C CYS A 97 12.79 -0.55 18.80
N GLY A 98 11.92 -1.40 19.35
CA GLY A 98 10.47 -1.37 19.06
C GLY A 98 9.83 -0.07 19.51
N GLN A 99 10.17 0.44 20.70
CA GLN A 99 9.68 1.72 21.21
C GLN A 99 10.17 2.89 20.36
N MET A 100 11.42 2.86 19.88
CA MET A 100 11.93 3.86 18.95
C MET A 100 11.10 3.91 17.66
N LEU A 101 10.79 2.76 17.07
CA LEU A 101 9.97 2.70 15.86
C LEU A 101 8.53 3.18 16.08
N MET A 102 7.96 3.04 17.27
CA MET A 102 6.61 3.54 17.58
C MET A 102 6.50 5.07 17.50
N GLU A 103 7.60 5.80 17.62
CA GLU A 103 7.61 7.27 17.44
C GLU A 103 7.19 7.66 16.01
N LEU A 104 7.40 6.77 15.02
CA LEU A 104 7.01 7.00 13.63
C LEU A 104 5.49 6.96 13.42
N LYS A 105 4.72 6.44 14.37
CA LYS A 105 3.25 6.31 14.30
C LYS A 105 2.79 5.71 12.97
N ASP A 106 3.41 4.61 12.56
CA ASP A 106 3.24 3.98 11.26
C ASP A 106 2.96 2.48 11.42
N GLY A 107 1.79 2.04 11.00
CA GLY A 107 1.38 0.64 11.06
C GLY A 107 2.17 -0.28 10.11
N HIS A 108 2.82 0.27 9.09
CA HIS A 108 3.73 -0.47 8.22
C HIS A 108 5.14 -0.61 8.77
N THR A 109 5.50 0.15 9.83
CA THR A 109 6.82 0.09 10.43
C THR A 109 6.83 -0.88 11.62
N ASN A 110 7.55 -1.98 11.45
CA ASN A 110 7.60 -3.09 12.40
C ASN A 110 9.01 -3.64 12.53
N LEU A 111 9.47 -3.92 13.76
CA LEU A 111 10.61 -4.78 14.02
C LEU A 111 10.11 -6.21 14.22
N ILE A 112 10.72 -7.17 13.52
CA ILE A 112 10.28 -8.57 13.47
C ILE A 112 11.43 -9.45 13.94
N SER A 113 11.20 -10.19 15.03
CA SER A 113 12.10 -11.20 15.56
C SER A 113 11.50 -12.61 15.42
N ALA A 114 12.21 -13.62 15.89
CA ALA A 114 11.71 -15.00 15.92
C ALA A 114 10.59 -15.21 16.95
N TRP A 115 10.39 -14.28 17.89
CA TRP A 115 9.45 -14.42 19.00
C TRP A 115 8.41 -13.32 19.11
N ASP A 116 8.65 -12.13 18.50
CA ASP A 116 7.70 -11.01 18.56
C ASP A 116 7.81 -10.07 17.35
N VAL A 117 6.80 -9.22 17.20
CA VAL A 117 6.70 -8.15 16.21
C VAL A 117 6.29 -6.87 16.92
N SER A 118 7.10 -5.80 16.82
CA SER A 118 6.70 -4.46 17.30
C SER A 118 5.56 -3.91 16.45
N ARG A 119 4.60 -3.19 17.06
CA ARG A 119 3.36 -2.77 16.38
C ARG A 119 2.98 -1.35 16.76
N TYR A 120 2.58 -0.58 15.78
CA TYR A 120 1.80 0.63 15.97
C TYR A 120 0.53 0.53 15.13
N TRP A 121 -0.57 0.10 15.74
CA TRP A 121 -1.85 -0.02 15.05
C TRP A 121 -2.81 1.04 15.54
N ILE A 122 -2.90 2.16 14.82
CA ILE A 122 -3.72 3.29 15.19
C ILE A 122 -5.20 2.93 15.30
N TRP A 123 -5.70 1.98 14.53
CA TRP A 123 -7.09 1.55 14.56
C TRP A 123 -7.50 0.91 15.88
N GLU A 124 -6.55 0.36 16.65
CA GLU A 124 -6.83 -0.18 17.99
C GLU A 124 -7.19 0.91 19.00
N GLN A 125 -6.94 2.17 18.68
CA GLN A 125 -7.29 3.32 19.52
C GLN A 125 -8.74 3.78 19.33
N TYR A 126 -9.47 3.19 18.37
CA TYR A 126 -10.85 3.54 18.05
C TYR A 126 -11.80 2.41 18.41
N PRO A 127 -13.04 2.72 18.82
CA PRO A 127 -14.06 1.71 19.03
C PRO A 127 -14.33 0.91 17.75
N VAL A 128 -14.59 -0.40 17.91
CA VAL A 128 -15.02 -1.25 16.80
C VAL A 128 -16.45 -0.84 16.38
N ASN A 129 -16.60 -0.36 15.16
CA ASN A 129 -17.88 0.11 14.60
C ASN A 129 -18.42 -0.79 13.47
N PHE A 130 -17.98 -2.03 13.41
CA PHE A 130 -18.44 -3.05 12.48
C PHE A 130 -18.69 -4.36 13.20
N ASP A 131 -19.84 -4.96 12.93
CA ASP A 131 -20.22 -6.28 13.43
C ASP A 131 -20.78 -7.10 12.27
N GLU A 132 -19.93 -7.94 11.69
CA GLU A 132 -20.26 -8.78 10.51
C GLU A 132 -21.50 -9.65 10.77
N ARG A 133 -21.69 -10.10 12.02
CA ARG A 133 -22.83 -10.93 12.38
C ARG A 133 -24.16 -10.21 12.17
N ILE A 134 -24.24 -8.91 12.40
CA ILE A 134 -25.46 -8.12 12.13
C ILE A 134 -25.80 -8.20 10.65
N ILE A 135 -24.80 -8.07 9.76
CA ILE A 135 -25.01 -8.16 8.32
C ILE A 135 -25.48 -9.57 7.93
N ASP A 136 -24.78 -10.59 8.43
CA ASP A 136 -25.11 -11.98 8.11
C ASP A 136 -26.51 -12.38 8.56
N GLU A 137 -26.88 -12.00 9.79
CA GLU A 137 -28.15 -12.40 10.42
C GLU A 137 -29.34 -11.59 9.92
N TYR A 138 -29.24 -10.23 9.93
CA TYR A 138 -30.41 -9.36 9.73
C TYR A 138 -30.57 -8.87 8.30
N TYR A 139 -29.49 -8.80 7.51
CA TYR A 139 -29.57 -8.33 6.11
C TYR A 139 -29.51 -9.46 5.11
N MET A 140 -28.67 -10.47 5.34
CA MET A 140 -28.50 -11.59 4.44
C MET A 140 -29.28 -12.86 4.86
N ASN A 141 -29.75 -12.93 6.12
CA ASN A 141 -30.37 -14.13 6.68
C ASN A 141 -29.52 -15.37 6.45
N PHE A 142 -28.16 -15.23 6.55
CA PHE A 142 -27.15 -16.25 6.24
C PHE A 142 -27.23 -16.82 4.81
N ASN A 143 -27.97 -16.16 3.90
CA ASN A 143 -28.12 -16.55 2.51
C ASN A 143 -27.23 -15.68 1.60
N TYR A 144 -25.97 -16.02 1.54
CA TYR A 144 -24.98 -15.33 0.72
C TYR A 144 -24.17 -16.32 -0.12
N ARG A 145 -23.49 -15.82 -1.14
CA ARG A 145 -22.49 -16.54 -1.92
C ARG A 145 -21.09 -16.09 -1.53
N GLN A 146 -20.10 -16.93 -1.80
CA GLN A 146 -18.69 -16.59 -1.54
C GLN A 146 -17.82 -17.02 -2.73
N SER A 147 -16.88 -16.15 -3.12
CA SER A 147 -15.91 -16.42 -4.19
C SER A 147 -14.64 -15.61 -3.92
N SER A 148 -13.48 -16.28 -3.83
CA SER A 148 -12.17 -15.66 -3.60
C SER A 148 -12.13 -14.67 -2.41
N GLY A 149 -12.66 -15.08 -1.25
CA GLY A 149 -12.71 -14.22 -0.06
C GLY A 149 -13.83 -13.17 -0.08
N ILE A 150 -14.49 -12.95 -1.21
CA ILE A 150 -15.61 -12.00 -1.29
C ILE A 150 -16.91 -12.71 -0.95
N LYS A 151 -17.60 -12.25 0.09
CA LYS A 151 -18.97 -12.61 0.44
C LYS A 151 -19.93 -11.65 -0.28
N TYR A 152 -20.98 -12.16 -0.95
CA TYR A 152 -21.88 -11.29 -1.70
C TYR A 152 -23.32 -11.81 -1.74
N ALA A 153 -24.26 -10.87 -1.75
CA ALA A 153 -25.70 -11.14 -1.79
C ALA A 153 -26.46 -10.02 -2.51
N ILE A 154 -27.70 -10.30 -2.90
CA ILE A 154 -28.70 -9.28 -3.26
C ILE A 154 -29.59 -9.09 -2.05
N LEU A 155 -29.60 -7.87 -1.51
CA LEU A 155 -30.42 -7.53 -0.33
C LEU A 155 -31.88 -7.28 -0.71
N SER A 156 -32.77 -7.23 0.29
CA SER A 156 -34.22 -7.14 0.08
C SER A 156 -34.68 -5.87 -0.66
N ASN A 157 -33.86 -4.82 -0.66
CA ASN A 157 -34.10 -3.56 -1.36
C ASN A 157 -33.51 -3.51 -2.80
N ASN A 158 -33.18 -4.66 -3.37
CA ASN A 158 -32.52 -4.82 -4.69
C ASN A 158 -31.16 -4.12 -4.79
N ILE A 159 -30.45 -3.92 -3.67
CA ILE A 159 -29.09 -3.43 -3.63
C ILE A 159 -28.14 -4.63 -3.51
N GLY A 160 -27.12 -4.69 -4.35
CA GLY A 160 -26.02 -5.64 -4.22
C GLY A 160 -25.17 -5.32 -3.00
N TYR A 161 -24.70 -6.34 -2.31
CA TYR A 161 -23.76 -6.21 -1.20
C TYR A 161 -22.56 -7.12 -1.44
N MET A 162 -21.35 -6.57 -1.28
CA MET A 162 -20.09 -7.30 -1.32
C MET A 162 -19.31 -6.96 -0.06
N TYR A 163 -18.92 -7.98 0.71
CA TYR A 163 -17.95 -7.84 1.79
C TYR A 163 -16.64 -8.47 1.36
N TYR A 164 -15.56 -7.69 1.42
CA TYR A 164 -14.21 -8.13 1.11
C TYR A 164 -13.31 -7.82 2.29
N ASP A 165 -12.92 -8.85 3.02
CA ASP A 165 -12.25 -8.75 4.31
C ASP A 165 -10.73 -8.52 4.20
N ASP A 166 -10.11 -8.89 3.08
CA ASP A 166 -8.69 -8.64 2.85
C ASP A 166 -8.34 -8.61 1.34
N PHE A 167 -7.40 -7.73 0.97
CA PHE A 167 -6.84 -7.69 -0.39
C PHE A 167 -5.66 -8.66 -0.59
N SER A 168 -5.31 -9.50 0.39
CA SER A 168 -4.24 -10.51 0.26
C SER A 168 -4.74 -11.77 -0.44
N SER A 169 -6.04 -12.07 -0.34
CA SER A 169 -6.67 -13.17 -1.05
C SER A 169 -6.72 -12.90 -2.56
N ALA A 170 -6.15 -13.80 -3.36
CA ALA A 170 -6.11 -13.62 -4.80
C ALA A 170 -7.50 -13.60 -5.44
N ILE A 171 -7.81 -12.57 -6.22
CA ILE A 171 -9.03 -12.46 -6.99
C ILE A 171 -8.72 -12.77 -8.46
N GLY A 172 -9.37 -13.80 -9.01
CA GLY A 172 -9.32 -14.10 -10.44
C GLY A 172 -10.41 -13.35 -11.20
N GLU A 173 -10.16 -13.03 -12.48
CA GLU A 173 -11.15 -12.39 -13.35
C GLU A 173 -12.47 -13.19 -13.44
N GLY A 174 -12.40 -14.52 -13.50
CA GLY A 174 -13.60 -15.38 -13.50
C GLY A 174 -14.40 -15.31 -12.20
N ASN A 175 -13.76 -15.06 -11.07
CA ASN A 175 -14.46 -14.85 -9.80
C ASN A 175 -15.26 -13.55 -9.84
N LEU A 176 -14.65 -12.45 -10.29
CA LEU A 176 -15.32 -11.17 -10.47
C LEU A 176 -16.43 -11.23 -11.51
N ASP A 177 -16.23 -11.92 -12.64
CA ASP A 177 -17.29 -12.12 -13.65
C ASP A 177 -18.53 -12.80 -13.05
N ASN A 178 -18.36 -13.83 -12.23
CA ASN A 178 -19.47 -14.51 -11.58
C ASN A 178 -20.18 -13.63 -10.53
N ILE A 179 -19.40 -12.85 -9.75
CA ILE A 179 -19.95 -11.92 -8.77
C ILE A 179 -20.76 -10.84 -9.47
N PHE A 180 -20.17 -10.15 -10.45
CA PHE A 180 -20.84 -9.06 -11.16
C PHE A 180 -21.97 -9.53 -12.04
N ALA A 181 -21.93 -10.74 -12.61
CA ALA A 181 -23.08 -11.33 -13.31
C ALA A 181 -24.28 -11.50 -12.36
N TYR A 182 -24.03 -11.99 -11.14
CA TYR A 182 -25.07 -12.16 -10.14
C TYR A 182 -25.66 -10.82 -9.66
N LEU A 183 -24.82 -9.79 -9.50
CA LEU A 183 -25.21 -8.47 -9.00
C LEU A 183 -25.69 -7.51 -10.11
N SER A 184 -25.58 -7.87 -11.37
CA SER A 184 -25.83 -6.97 -12.52
C SER A 184 -27.23 -6.34 -12.56
N ALA A 185 -28.24 -7.04 -12.04
CA ALA A 185 -29.63 -6.58 -12.02
C ALA A 185 -29.94 -5.63 -10.83
N CYS A 186 -29.04 -5.50 -9.85
CA CYS A 186 -29.24 -4.60 -8.72
C CYS A 186 -29.28 -3.13 -9.16
N ASP A 187 -29.96 -2.30 -8.42
CA ASP A 187 -30.08 -0.85 -8.67
C ASP A 187 -28.85 -0.08 -8.24
N GLY A 188 -28.10 -0.60 -7.28
CA GLY A 188 -26.84 -0.07 -6.77
C GLY A 188 -26.02 -1.17 -6.07
N LEU A 189 -24.82 -0.84 -5.64
CA LEU A 189 -23.89 -1.77 -4.99
C LEU A 189 -23.27 -1.15 -3.75
N VAL A 190 -23.27 -1.89 -2.64
CA VAL A 190 -22.43 -1.60 -1.47
C VAL A 190 -21.22 -2.52 -1.49
N ILE A 191 -20.03 -1.94 -1.40
CA ILE A 191 -18.77 -2.64 -1.22
C ILE A 191 -18.30 -2.36 0.21
N ASP A 192 -18.37 -3.35 1.06
CA ASP A 192 -17.98 -3.23 2.46
C ASP A 192 -16.53 -3.70 2.63
N VAL A 193 -15.65 -2.76 2.93
CA VAL A 193 -14.24 -3.00 3.22
C VAL A 193 -13.89 -2.57 4.64
N ARG A 194 -14.89 -2.50 5.52
CA ARG A 194 -14.65 -2.28 6.93
C ARG A 194 -13.83 -3.42 7.51
N SER A 195 -12.85 -3.06 8.34
CA SER A 195 -11.90 -4.00 8.96
C SER A 195 -11.01 -4.78 7.98
N ASN A 196 -10.93 -4.36 6.73
CA ASN A 196 -10.00 -4.87 5.73
C ASN A 196 -8.62 -4.22 5.90
N GLY A 197 -7.64 -4.97 6.37
CA GLY A 197 -6.29 -4.49 6.66
C GLY A 197 -5.40 -4.25 5.42
N GLY A 198 -5.92 -4.43 4.22
CA GLY A 198 -5.16 -4.23 2.97
C GLY A 198 -4.66 -5.52 2.32
N GLY A 199 -3.56 -5.45 1.60
CA GLY A 199 -2.97 -6.55 0.85
C GLY A 199 -2.33 -6.10 -0.46
N TYR A 200 -2.62 -6.78 -1.56
CA TYR A 200 -2.00 -6.52 -2.86
C TYR A 200 -2.71 -5.43 -3.66
N LEU A 201 -1.96 -4.40 -4.10
CA LEU A 201 -2.47 -3.34 -4.99
C LEU A 201 -2.98 -3.88 -6.33
N THR A 202 -2.45 -5.01 -6.81
CA THR A 202 -2.96 -5.68 -8.03
C THR A 202 -4.38 -6.19 -7.88
N ASN A 203 -4.85 -6.49 -6.66
CA ASN A 203 -6.25 -6.84 -6.41
C ASN A 203 -7.13 -5.57 -6.35
N VAL A 204 -6.59 -4.45 -5.86
CA VAL A 204 -7.25 -3.14 -5.95
C VAL A 204 -7.50 -2.79 -7.42
N GLU A 205 -6.46 -2.85 -8.27
CA GLU A 205 -6.58 -2.57 -9.70
C GLU A 205 -7.66 -3.41 -10.37
N LYS A 206 -7.64 -4.75 -10.17
CA LYS A 206 -8.63 -5.67 -10.74
C LYS A 206 -10.07 -5.33 -10.32
N LEU A 207 -10.27 -4.93 -9.07
CA LEU A 207 -11.59 -4.59 -8.58
C LEU A 207 -12.05 -3.23 -9.14
N VAL A 208 -11.20 -2.19 -9.11
CA VAL A 208 -11.50 -0.85 -9.64
C VAL A 208 -11.79 -0.92 -11.14
N ALA A 209 -11.08 -1.75 -11.91
CA ALA A 209 -11.29 -1.94 -13.35
C ALA A 209 -12.74 -2.32 -13.73
N ARG A 210 -13.54 -2.82 -12.79
CA ARG A 210 -14.96 -3.17 -13.00
C ARG A 210 -15.91 -1.97 -12.92
N PHE A 211 -15.42 -0.81 -12.50
CA PHE A 211 -16.24 0.40 -12.28
C PHE A 211 -15.93 1.54 -13.25
N ILE A 212 -15.00 1.32 -14.17
CA ILE A 212 -14.53 2.34 -15.12
C ILE A 212 -14.70 1.87 -16.56
N THR A 213 -14.81 2.84 -17.49
CA THR A 213 -14.95 2.59 -18.93
C THR A 213 -13.78 3.10 -19.76
N GLU A 214 -12.92 3.91 -19.15
CA GLU A 214 -11.71 4.46 -19.73
C GLU A 214 -10.60 4.47 -18.68
N PRO A 215 -9.33 4.59 -19.07
CA PRO A 215 -8.23 4.71 -18.12
C PRO A 215 -8.43 5.88 -17.17
N ILE A 216 -8.20 5.65 -15.89
CA ILE A 216 -8.27 6.69 -14.86
C ILE A 216 -6.91 6.89 -14.22
N LEU A 217 -6.62 8.11 -13.81
CA LEU A 217 -5.51 8.39 -12.91
C LEU A 217 -5.81 7.75 -11.54
N ALA A 218 -4.98 6.79 -11.12
CA ALA A 218 -5.15 6.08 -9.87
C ALA A 218 -4.37 6.74 -8.72
N GLY A 219 -3.39 7.58 -9.05
CA GLY A 219 -2.61 8.34 -8.08
C GLY A 219 -1.20 8.61 -8.56
N TYR A 220 -0.32 8.91 -7.61
CA TYR A 220 1.08 9.18 -7.88
C TYR A 220 1.95 8.39 -6.91
N ILE A 221 3.17 8.06 -7.34
CA ILE A 221 4.17 7.38 -6.52
C ILE A 221 5.42 8.23 -6.45
N SER A 222 5.97 8.41 -5.26
CA SER A 222 7.26 9.02 -5.03
C SER A 222 8.17 8.04 -4.30
N HIS A 223 9.44 7.97 -4.67
CA HIS A 223 10.43 7.09 -4.03
C HIS A 223 11.70 7.85 -3.71
N LYS A 224 12.43 7.36 -2.71
CA LYS A 224 13.73 7.93 -2.31
C LYS A 224 14.74 7.81 -3.46
N THR A 225 15.51 8.87 -3.68
CA THR A 225 16.60 8.95 -4.67
C THR A 225 17.98 9.06 -4.03
N GLY A 226 18.03 9.26 -2.72
CA GLY A 226 19.24 9.35 -1.92
C GLY A 226 18.93 9.20 -0.42
N PRO A 227 19.95 9.26 0.45
CA PRO A 227 19.79 9.06 1.89
C PRO A 227 19.17 10.27 2.62
N GLY A 228 19.22 11.48 2.04
CA GLY A 228 18.65 12.68 2.67
C GLY A 228 17.12 12.61 2.81
N HIS A 229 16.56 13.16 3.87
CA HIS A 229 15.13 13.05 4.19
C HIS A 229 14.21 13.68 3.16
N ASP A 230 14.71 14.65 2.38
CA ASP A 230 14.03 15.37 1.31
C ASP A 230 14.39 14.87 -0.12
N GLU A 231 15.25 13.85 -0.23
CA GLU A 231 15.71 13.33 -1.51
C GLU A 231 14.70 12.33 -2.11
N PHE A 232 13.67 12.85 -2.77
CA PHE A 232 12.66 12.06 -3.46
C PHE A 232 12.65 12.32 -4.96
N SER A 233 12.12 11.36 -5.71
CA SER A 233 11.75 11.57 -7.12
C SER A 233 10.58 12.55 -7.21
N GLU A 234 10.45 13.24 -8.35
CA GLU A 234 9.17 13.82 -8.71
C GLU A 234 8.09 12.73 -8.69
N PRO A 235 6.90 13.01 -8.12
CA PRO A 235 5.80 12.06 -8.13
C PRO A 235 5.41 11.71 -9.57
N TYR A 236 5.41 10.42 -9.92
CA TYR A 236 4.98 9.96 -11.24
C TYR A 236 3.59 9.33 -11.18
N ALA A 237 2.75 9.73 -12.14
CA ALA A 237 1.37 9.26 -12.24
C ALA A 237 1.30 7.77 -12.62
N TYR A 238 0.38 7.03 -12.00
CA TYR A 238 0.02 5.68 -12.44
C TYR A 238 -1.48 5.61 -12.74
N TYR A 239 -1.85 4.73 -13.67
CA TYR A 239 -3.19 4.65 -14.20
C TYR A 239 -3.74 3.24 -14.07
N PHE A 240 -5.04 3.13 -13.86
CA PHE A 240 -5.76 1.87 -13.96
C PHE A 240 -6.55 1.80 -15.25
N GLU A 241 -6.46 0.67 -15.92
CA GLU A 241 -7.18 0.39 -17.15
C GLU A 241 -8.53 -0.28 -16.85
N PRO A 242 -9.58 -0.01 -17.64
CA PRO A 242 -10.83 -0.74 -17.52
C PRO A 242 -10.63 -2.22 -17.88
N VAL A 243 -11.43 -3.08 -17.29
CA VAL A 243 -11.50 -4.48 -17.73
C VAL A 243 -11.98 -4.54 -19.18
N ASP A 244 -11.56 -5.60 -19.90
CA ASP A 244 -11.97 -5.86 -21.31
C ASP A 244 -13.49 -5.75 -21.49
N ASP A 245 -13.95 -5.22 -22.63
CA ASP A 245 -15.35 -4.94 -22.91
C ASP A 245 -16.24 -6.22 -22.98
N THR A 246 -15.63 -7.39 -23.09
CA THR A 246 -16.34 -8.67 -22.99
C THR A 246 -16.68 -9.05 -21.56
N ARG A 247 -16.14 -8.35 -20.57
CA ARG A 247 -16.36 -8.59 -19.14
C ARG A 247 -17.40 -7.63 -18.56
N ILE A 248 -18.01 -8.05 -17.47
CA ILE A 248 -19.07 -7.28 -16.82
C ILE A 248 -18.47 -6.14 -16.02
N LYS A 249 -18.91 -4.91 -16.31
CA LYS A 249 -18.66 -3.68 -15.55
C LYS A 249 -19.91 -3.31 -14.78
N PHE A 250 -19.75 -2.67 -13.62
CA PHE A 250 -20.85 -2.17 -12.80
C PHE A 250 -20.77 -0.63 -12.75
N LEU A 251 -21.59 0.03 -13.55
CA LEU A 251 -21.54 1.49 -13.76
C LEU A 251 -22.68 2.25 -13.06
N LYS A 252 -23.50 1.54 -12.26
CA LYS A 252 -24.57 2.12 -11.46
C LYS A 252 -24.01 2.68 -10.15
N PRO A 253 -24.83 3.36 -9.32
CA PRO A 253 -24.38 3.88 -8.03
C PRO A 253 -23.69 2.86 -7.15
N VAL A 254 -22.55 3.24 -6.59
CA VAL A 254 -21.74 2.42 -5.67
C VAL A 254 -21.49 3.19 -4.37
N VAL A 255 -21.58 2.49 -3.26
CA VAL A 255 -21.12 2.99 -1.95
C VAL A 255 -20.03 2.05 -1.43
N VAL A 256 -18.91 2.63 -1.00
CA VAL A 256 -17.85 1.89 -0.29
C VAL A 256 -17.96 2.22 1.19
N LEU A 257 -18.05 1.17 2.03
CA LEU A 257 -18.07 1.32 3.49
C LEU A 257 -16.65 1.19 4.04
N THR A 258 -16.25 2.16 4.84
CA THR A 258 -14.91 2.23 5.46
C THR A 258 -14.97 2.43 6.97
N ASN A 259 -13.90 2.02 7.64
CA ASN A 259 -13.64 2.35 9.05
C ASN A 259 -12.12 2.46 9.31
N ARG A 260 -11.73 2.78 10.56
CA ARG A 260 -10.32 2.95 10.95
C ARG A 260 -9.44 1.72 10.74
N ALA A 261 -10.01 0.54 10.58
CA ALA A 261 -9.29 -0.68 10.25
C ALA A 261 -9.26 -0.98 8.74
N SER A 262 -9.89 -0.14 7.90
CA SER A 262 -9.68 -0.13 6.44
C SER A 262 -8.31 0.49 6.14
N TYR A 263 -7.28 -0.33 5.92
CA TYR A 263 -5.88 0.11 5.97
C TYR A 263 -5.09 -0.26 4.71
N SER A 264 -3.99 0.45 4.42
CA SER A 264 -3.02 0.08 3.37
C SER A 264 -3.67 0.02 1.97
N ALA A 265 -3.62 -1.11 1.27
CA ALA A 265 -4.26 -1.26 -0.04
C ALA A 265 -5.76 -0.94 -0.02
N THR A 266 -6.44 -1.12 1.11
CA THR A 266 -7.86 -0.74 1.28
C THR A 266 -8.02 0.77 1.35
N ASN A 267 -7.10 1.49 1.99
CA ASN A 267 -7.07 2.95 1.95
C ASN A 267 -6.87 3.46 0.51
N ASN A 268 -5.94 2.86 -0.23
CA ASN A 268 -5.71 3.18 -1.64
C ASN A 268 -6.96 2.88 -2.50
N PHE A 269 -7.62 1.73 -2.28
CA PHE A 269 -8.89 1.40 -2.93
C PHE A 269 -9.96 2.47 -2.65
N ALA A 270 -10.13 2.87 -1.40
CA ALA A 270 -11.13 3.86 -1.00
C ALA A 270 -10.85 5.23 -1.63
N SER A 271 -9.59 5.69 -1.66
CA SER A 271 -9.21 6.97 -2.26
C SER A 271 -9.45 7.01 -3.77
N ILE A 272 -9.11 5.93 -4.48
CA ILE A 272 -9.36 5.82 -5.92
C ILE A 272 -10.86 5.75 -6.21
N MET A 273 -11.61 4.92 -5.51
CA MET A 273 -13.06 4.81 -5.69
C MET A 273 -13.78 6.13 -5.40
N LYS A 274 -13.29 6.92 -4.44
CA LYS A 274 -13.84 8.25 -4.11
C LYS A 274 -13.77 9.23 -5.27
N SER A 275 -12.80 9.10 -6.17
CA SER A 275 -12.66 9.96 -7.36
C SER A 275 -13.71 9.69 -8.45
N LEU A 276 -14.39 8.52 -8.40
CA LEU A 276 -15.38 8.16 -9.40
C LEU A 276 -16.72 8.88 -9.15
N PRO A 277 -17.39 9.43 -10.20
CA PRO A 277 -18.57 10.28 -10.04
C PRO A 277 -19.78 9.55 -9.45
N ASN A 278 -19.90 8.24 -9.72
CA ASN A 278 -20.99 7.37 -9.27
C ASN A 278 -20.67 6.63 -7.96
N VAL A 279 -19.64 7.06 -7.21
CA VAL A 279 -19.21 6.43 -5.96
C VAL A 279 -19.34 7.40 -4.78
N ARG A 280 -19.70 6.87 -3.61
CA ARG A 280 -19.62 7.58 -2.31
C ARG A 280 -18.92 6.68 -1.31
N ILE A 281 -18.07 7.27 -0.48
CA ILE A 281 -17.46 6.60 0.68
C ILE A 281 -18.32 6.96 1.90
N VAL A 282 -18.74 5.95 2.64
CA VAL A 282 -19.64 6.09 3.82
C VAL A 282 -19.01 5.38 5.01
N GLY A 283 -19.11 5.95 6.18
CA GLY A 283 -18.61 5.38 7.43
C GLY A 283 -17.61 6.29 8.11
N ASP A 284 -16.48 5.74 8.55
CA ASP A 284 -15.41 6.53 9.17
C ASP A 284 -14.22 6.66 8.22
N THR A 285 -13.33 7.62 8.55
CA THR A 285 -12.02 7.76 7.93
C THR A 285 -11.30 6.42 7.93
N THR A 286 -10.63 6.07 6.84
CA THR A 286 -9.80 4.85 6.80
C THR A 286 -8.63 4.94 7.79
N GLY A 287 -7.96 3.84 8.03
CA GLY A 287 -6.76 3.80 8.88
C GLY A 287 -5.50 4.36 8.24
N GLY A 288 -5.56 4.71 6.96
CA GLY A 288 -4.40 5.23 6.23
C GLY A 288 -3.42 4.15 5.76
N GLY A 289 -2.11 4.42 5.92
CA GLY A 289 -1.06 3.51 5.47
C GLY A 289 -0.80 3.62 3.97
N SER A 290 -0.50 4.83 3.48
CA SER A 290 -0.18 5.10 2.08
C SER A 290 1.25 4.74 1.69
N GLY A 291 2.13 4.45 2.67
CA GLY A 291 3.51 4.07 2.43
C GLY A 291 3.65 2.63 1.94
N MET A 292 4.29 2.43 0.79
CA MET A 292 4.63 1.08 0.31
C MET A 292 5.79 0.54 1.16
N PRO A 293 5.62 -0.62 1.85
CA PRO A 293 6.62 -1.11 2.77
C PRO A 293 7.76 -1.86 2.07
N PHE A 294 8.96 -1.67 2.61
CA PHE A 294 10.16 -2.45 2.31
C PHE A 294 10.64 -3.15 3.58
N THR A 295 11.57 -4.09 3.41
CA THR A 295 12.14 -4.85 4.53
C THR A 295 13.66 -4.87 4.39
N SER A 296 14.36 -4.63 5.51
CA SER A 296 15.80 -4.77 5.65
C SER A 296 16.13 -5.74 6.78
N GLU A 297 17.23 -6.49 6.67
CA GLU A 297 17.70 -7.42 7.70
C GLU A 297 18.80 -6.75 8.53
N LEU A 298 18.72 -6.92 9.86
CA LEU A 298 19.72 -6.44 10.82
C LEU A 298 20.82 -7.49 11.07
N PRO A 299 22.01 -7.12 11.59
CA PRO A 299 23.11 -8.05 11.81
C PRO A 299 22.78 -9.29 12.67
N ASN A 300 21.81 -9.18 13.58
CA ASN A 300 21.34 -10.27 14.44
C ASN A 300 20.25 -11.16 13.78
N GLY A 301 19.89 -10.88 12.50
CA GLY A 301 18.87 -11.62 11.77
C GLY A 301 17.43 -11.14 12.02
N TRP A 302 17.22 -10.06 12.78
CA TRP A 302 15.90 -9.43 12.83
C TRP A 302 15.61 -8.71 11.51
N ASN A 303 14.34 -8.56 11.20
CA ASN A 303 13.90 -7.79 10.05
C ASN A 303 13.21 -6.51 10.51
N VAL A 304 13.53 -5.40 9.89
CA VAL A 304 12.76 -4.16 10.00
C VAL A 304 11.97 -3.94 8.72
N ARG A 305 10.66 -3.78 8.85
CA ARG A 305 9.75 -3.37 7.78
C ARG A 305 9.41 -1.90 7.98
N PHE A 306 9.35 -1.10 6.92
CA PHE A 306 9.08 0.35 7.00
C PHE A 306 8.51 0.88 5.69
N SER A 307 7.80 2.00 5.74
CA SER A 307 7.28 2.72 4.56
C SER A 307 8.42 3.42 3.83
N ALA A 308 8.71 3.03 2.58
CA ALA A 308 9.80 3.57 1.77
C ALA A 308 9.37 4.37 0.56
N CYS A 309 8.14 4.19 0.06
CA CYS A 309 7.60 4.93 -1.07
C CYS A 309 6.22 5.46 -0.69
N SER A 310 5.98 6.76 -0.87
CA SER A 310 4.68 7.35 -0.67
C SER A 310 3.78 7.13 -1.90
N ILE A 311 2.51 6.79 -1.65
CA ILE A 311 1.46 6.69 -2.67
C ILE A 311 0.44 7.80 -2.37
N LEU A 312 0.36 8.78 -3.29
CA LEU A 312 -0.61 9.86 -3.23
C LEU A 312 -1.92 9.46 -3.90
N ASP A 313 -3.01 10.05 -3.47
CA ASP A 313 -4.33 9.88 -4.10
C ASP A 313 -4.39 10.50 -5.52
N PRO A 314 -5.49 10.33 -6.28
CA PRO A 314 -5.64 10.93 -7.59
C PRO A 314 -5.57 12.47 -7.61
N ASP A 315 -5.82 13.15 -6.50
CA ASP A 315 -5.73 14.61 -6.35
C ASP A 315 -4.32 15.06 -5.93
N GLY A 316 -3.38 14.12 -5.71
CA GLY A 316 -2.01 14.39 -5.31
C GLY A 316 -1.83 14.60 -3.80
N ASN A 317 -2.80 14.19 -2.98
CA ASN A 317 -2.71 14.33 -1.53
C ASN A 317 -2.15 13.06 -0.87
N GLU A 318 -1.43 13.25 0.23
CA GLU A 318 -1.06 12.16 1.14
C GLU A 318 -2.27 11.60 1.87
N THR A 319 -2.36 10.27 1.92
CA THR A 319 -3.42 9.56 2.65
C THR A 319 -2.91 8.67 3.77
N GLU A 320 -1.70 8.96 4.26
CA GLU A 320 -1.08 8.20 5.36
C GLU A 320 -1.93 8.19 6.63
N PHE A 321 -2.65 9.28 6.92
CA PHE A 321 -3.58 9.37 8.04
C PHE A 321 -5.02 8.99 7.70
N GLY A 322 -5.27 8.51 6.49
CA GLY A 322 -6.54 7.99 6.02
C GLY A 322 -7.25 8.85 4.99
N THR A 323 -8.19 8.20 4.32
CA THR A 323 -9.13 8.80 3.37
C THR A 323 -10.43 9.10 4.10
N GLU A 324 -10.85 10.37 4.09
CA GLU A 324 -12.12 10.78 4.68
C GLU A 324 -13.31 10.27 3.84
N PRO A 325 -14.44 9.91 4.46
CA PRO A 325 -15.69 9.67 3.76
C PRO A 325 -16.08 10.83 2.83
N SER A 326 -16.99 10.58 1.90
CA SER A 326 -17.57 11.65 1.07
C SER A 326 -18.26 12.68 1.94
N GLU A 327 -18.31 13.94 1.48
CA GLU A 327 -18.92 15.04 2.26
C GLU A 327 -20.36 14.71 2.66
N GLY A 328 -20.65 14.81 3.96
CA GLY A 328 -21.95 14.51 4.56
C GLY A 328 -22.20 13.02 4.86
N TYR A 329 -21.22 12.12 4.60
CA TYR A 329 -21.37 10.69 4.80
C TYR A 329 -20.47 10.09 5.88
N LYS A 330 -19.82 10.93 6.70
CA LYS A 330 -19.13 10.48 7.89
C LYS A 330 -20.14 10.09 8.96
N VAL A 331 -20.20 8.82 9.31
CA VAL A 331 -21.18 8.26 10.24
C VAL A 331 -20.57 7.08 10.99
N ASP A 332 -20.97 6.93 12.25
CA ASP A 332 -20.55 5.82 13.09
C ASP A 332 -21.73 4.92 13.46
N MET A 333 -21.43 3.74 14.01
CA MET A 333 -22.43 2.81 14.49
C MET A 333 -23.17 3.40 15.68
N ASN A 334 -24.50 3.41 15.61
CA ASN A 334 -25.36 3.80 16.73
C ASN A 334 -25.70 2.58 17.60
N ASP A 335 -25.50 2.67 18.90
CA ASP A 335 -25.73 1.57 19.82
C ASP A 335 -27.19 1.08 19.88
N ILE A 336 -28.17 1.99 19.67
CA ILE A 336 -29.59 1.64 19.60
C ILE A 336 -29.88 0.84 18.34
N ASP A 337 -29.35 1.26 17.20
CA ASP A 337 -29.48 0.54 15.95
C ASP A 337 -28.81 -0.85 16.07
N LYS A 338 -27.58 -0.89 16.59
CA LYS A 338 -26.84 -2.13 16.83
C LYS A 338 -27.63 -3.11 17.69
N ALA A 339 -28.20 -2.63 18.79
CA ALA A 339 -29.03 -3.46 19.68
C ALA A 339 -30.32 -3.97 19.01
N ALA A 340 -30.81 -3.24 18.00
CA ALA A 340 -31.97 -3.62 17.19
C ALA A 340 -31.62 -4.48 15.96
N GLY A 341 -30.37 -4.90 15.79
CA GLY A 341 -29.89 -5.67 14.62
C GLY A 341 -29.78 -4.82 13.36
N ARG A 342 -29.62 -3.50 13.48
CA ARG A 342 -29.42 -2.57 12.36
C ARG A 342 -27.99 -2.07 12.32
N ASP A 343 -27.44 -1.98 11.13
CA ASP A 343 -26.13 -1.37 10.88
C ASP A 343 -26.35 0.07 10.37
N THR A 344 -26.08 1.06 11.23
CA THR A 344 -26.30 2.49 10.91
C THR A 344 -25.52 2.93 9.68
N ILE A 345 -24.31 2.40 9.50
CA ILE A 345 -23.43 2.74 8.36
C ILE A 345 -24.02 2.17 7.07
N LEU A 346 -24.48 0.90 7.08
CA LEU A 346 -25.12 0.28 5.93
C LEU A 346 -26.46 0.93 5.58
N GLU A 347 -27.28 1.30 6.57
CA GLU A 347 -28.52 2.05 6.33
C GLU A 347 -28.26 3.41 5.67
N THR A 348 -27.18 4.09 6.10
CA THR A 348 -26.72 5.34 5.45
C THR A 348 -26.30 5.09 4.01
N ALA A 349 -25.65 3.96 3.72
CA ALA A 349 -25.28 3.59 2.34
C ALA A 349 -26.52 3.38 1.46
N PHE A 350 -27.57 2.75 1.97
CA PHE A 350 -28.81 2.60 1.20
C PHE A 350 -29.45 3.96 0.88
N ALA A 351 -29.45 4.87 1.85
CA ALA A 351 -29.94 6.23 1.63
C ALA A 351 -29.10 6.97 0.58
N ALA A 352 -27.76 6.81 0.61
CA ALA A 352 -26.86 7.40 -0.37
C ALA A 352 -27.09 6.85 -1.79
N ILE A 353 -27.26 5.54 -1.96
CA ILE A 353 -27.57 4.92 -3.26
C ILE A 353 -28.88 5.47 -3.79
N ASN A 354 -29.95 5.50 -2.97
CA ASN A 354 -31.25 6.02 -3.37
C ASN A 354 -31.17 7.49 -3.78
N ALA A 355 -30.38 8.31 -3.09
CA ALA A 355 -30.18 9.71 -3.44
C ALA A 355 -29.45 9.86 -4.78
N MET A 356 -28.42 9.04 -5.05
CA MET A 356 -27.71 9.02 -6.34
C MET A 356 -28.64 8.60 -7.50
N ILE A 357 -29.46 7.55 -7.32
CA ILE A 357 -30.45 7.13 -8.30
C ILE A 357 -31.45 8.25 -8.60
N ALA A 358 -31.96 8.92 -7.56
CA ALA A 358 -32.90 10.06 -7.71
C ALA A 358 -32.27 11.25 -8.43
N ALA A 359 -30.98 11.45 -8.31
CA ALA A 359 -30.21 12.48 -9.00
C ALA A 359 -29.83 12.11 -10.44
N GLY A 360 -30.07 10.86 -10.88
CA GLY A 360 -29.76 10.38 -12.22
C GLY A 360 -28.29 10.01 -12.43
N VAL A 361 -27.62 9.67 -11.34
CA VAL A 361 -26.22 9.21 -11.35
C VAL A 361 -26.19 7.71 -11.72
#